data_852d3bbf75f7ce2610b181ac56fac145
#
_entry.id   852d3bbf75f7ce2610b181ac56fac145
#
_cell.length_a   1.000
_cell.length_b   1.000
_cell.length_c   1.000
_cell.angle_alpha   90.00
_cell.angle_beta   90.00
_cell.angle_gamma   90.00
#
_symmetry.space_group_name_H-M   'P 1'
#
loop_
_entity.id
_entity.type
_entity.pdbx_description
1 polymer ?
#
loop_
_entity_poly.entity_id
_entity_poly.type
_entity_poly.pdbx_seq_one_letter_code
_entity_poly.pdbx_strand_id
1 'polypeptide(L)'
;MTTSATSGHHTARMPVPTPGPDPLPPPVPAHRTPEELAAFVPELLRAPRDVGTLTLVVRRPAPGEREVLDEGELDLALGLVGDTWSERGSSRTPDGGPHPDRQLTVMSARMVEFLAGGPARRPLAGDQLYLDLDLSHDNLPAGSRLTFGEPPGCGAVIEVSEAPHTGCAKFVERFGAEAMRFVNGPVGRPMRLRGLNARVVVPGRVRPGDPVTVTR
;
A
#
# COMPACT_ATOMS: atom_id res chain seq x y z
N MET A 1 25.09 -51.48 62.16
CA MET A 1 25.23 -51.70 60.69
C MET A 1 23.87 -51.43 60.09
N THR A 2 23.60 -50.24 59.63
CA THR A 2 22.31 -49.83 59.05
C THR A 2 22.55 -49.43 57.58
N THR A 3 22.03 -50.29 56.70
CA THR A 3 22.07 -50.08 55.24
C THR A 3 20.90 -49.19 54.81
N SER A 4 21.22 -48.01 54.26
CA SER A 4 20.25 -47.08 53.70
C SER A 4 20.03 -47.40 52.22
N ALA A 5 18.81 -47.70 51.84
CA ALA A 5 18.41 -47.92 50.45
C ALA A 5 17.91 -46.64 49.84
N THR A 6 18.63 -46.15 48.79
CA THR A 6 18.26 -44.97 48.01
C THR A 6 17.30 -45.38 46.90
N SER A 7 16.06 -44.91 46.99
CA SER A 7 15.03 -45.10 45.95
C SER A 7 15.21 -44.05 44.84
N GLY A 8 15.65 -44.48 43.68
CA GLY A 8 15.75 -43.64 42.48
C GLY A 8 14.37 -43.52 41.80
N HIS A 9 13.81 -42.29 41.82
CA HIS A 9 12.62 -41.96 41.03
C HIS A 9 12.99 -41.73 39.58
N HIS A 10 12.65 -42.65 38.73
CA HIS A 10 12.73 -42.53 37.27
C HIS A 10 11.48 -41.74 36.79
N THR A 11 11.63 -40.47 36.55
CA THR A 11 10.59 -39.68 35.85
C THR A 11 10.63 -39.97 34.34
N ALA A 12 9.67 -40.74 33.89
CA ALA A 12 9.48 -41.00 32.45
C ALA A 12 9.11 -39.67 31.72
N ARG A 13 9.98 -39.24 30.84
CA ARG A 13 9.76 -38.07 29.99
C ARG A 13 8.71 -38.41 28.94
N MET A 14 7.54 -37.79 29.00
CA MET A 14 6.51 -37.95 27.97
C MET A 14 6.99 -37.44 26.61
N PRO A 15 6.70 -38.14 25.50
CA PRO A 15 7.08 -37.67 24.16
C PRO A 15 6.33 -36.40 23.84
N VAL A 16 7.07 -35.39 23.36
CA VAL A 16 6.53 -34.13 22.83
C VAL A 16 5.77 -34.49 21.55
N PRO A 17 4.50 -34.08 21.39
CA PRO A 17 3.76 -34.32 20.16
C PRO A 17 4.46 -33.61 18.98
N THR A 18 4.70 -34.36 17.91
CA THR A 18 5.22 -33.83 16.66
C THR A 18 4.20 -32.81 16.11
N PRO A 19 4.59 -31.58 15.76
CA PRO A 19 3.68 -30.66 15.11
C PRO A 19 3.16 -31.28 13.82
N GLY A 20 1.84 -31.24 13.62
CA GLY A 20 1.22 -31.67 12.38
C GLY A 20 1.71 -30.80 11.21
N PRO A 21 1.50 -31.25 9.95
CA PRO A 21 1.86 -30.44 8.79
C PRO A 21 1.18 -29.08 8.88
N ASP A 22 1.95 -28.02 8.58
CA ASP A 22 1.42 -26.67 8.52
C ASP A 22 0.18 -26.61 7.63
N PRO A 23 -0.88 -25.86 8.02
CA PRO A 23 -2.04 -25.70 7.18
C PRO A 23 -1.64 -25.12 5.83
N LEU A 24 -2.15 -25.69 4.75
CA LEU A 24 -1.92 -25.18 3.39
C LEU A 24 -2.27 -23.68 3.33
N PRO A 25 -1.44 -22.85 2.68
CA PRO A 25 -1.75 -21.44 2.51
C PRO A 25 -3.13 -21.30 1.84
N PRO A 26 -3.93 -20.29 2.22
CA PRO A 26 -5.23 -20.08 1.61
C PRO A 26 -5.08 -19.92 0.09
N PRO A 27 -6.04 -20.45 -0.70
CA PRO A 27 -5.98 -20.35 -2.16
C PRO A 27 -5.87 -18.88 -2.57
N VAL A 28 -4.97 -18.58 -3.52
CA VAL A 28 -4.87 -17.24 -4.10
C VAL A 28 -6.22 -16.92 -4.76
N PRO A 29 -6.88 -15.81 -4.42
CA PRO A 29 -8.14 -15.44 -5.05
C PRO A 29 -7.98 -15.40 -6.59
N ALA A 30 -8.98 -15.86 -7.31
CA ALA A 30 -8.99 -15.73 -8.75
C ALA A 30 -8.87 -14.24 -9.15
N HIS A 31 -8.12 -13.97 -10.22
CA HIS A 31 -8.02 -12.61 -10.75
C HIS A 31 -9.39 -12.16 -11.29
N ARG A 32 -9.66 -10.85 -11.21
CA ARG A 32 -10.90 -10.25 -11.70
C ARG A 32 -11.03 -10.38 -13.21
N THR A 33 -12.25 -10.72 -13.66
CA THR A 33 -12.56 -10.76 -15.09
C THR A 33 -12.81 -9.35 -15.65
N PRO A 34 -12.76 -9.16 -16.98
CA PRO A 34 -13.10 -7.88 -17.61
C PRO A 34 -14.52 -7.40 -17.25
N GLU A 35 -15.48 -8.32 -17.15
CA GLU A 35 -16.87 -8.02 -16.80
C GLU A 35 -16.99 -7.53 -15.36
N GLU A 36 -16.31 -8.19 -14.40
CA GLU A 36 -16.26 -7.75 -12.99
C GLU A 36 -15.63 -6.38 -12.87
N LEU A 37 -14.52 -6.13 -13.60
CA LEU A 37 -13.83 -4.84 -13.61
C LEU A 37 -14.73 -3.73 -14.16
N ALA A 38 -15.43 -3.98 -15.25
CA ALA A 38 -16.37 -3.01 -15.83
C ALA A 38 -17.57 -2.74 -14.90
N ALA A 39 -18.12 -3.78 -14.28
CA ALA A 39 -19.23 -3.68 -13.33
C ALA A 39 -18.87 -2.90 -12.06
N PHE A 40 -17.60 -2.80 -11.71
CA PHE A 40 -17.14 -2.08 -10.51
C PHE A 40 -16.97 -0.58 -10.73
N VAL A 41 -16.98 -0.06 -11.95
CA VAL A 41 -16.80 1.38 -12.27
C VAL A 41 -17.77 2.29 -11.50
N PRO A 42 -19.08 2.00 -11.37
CA PRO A 42 -19.99 2.84 -10.61
C PRO A 42 -19.58 3.02 -9.14
N GLU A 43 -18.97 2.00 -8.53
CA GLU A 43 -18.47 2.08 -7.15
C GLU A 43 -17.24 2.98 -7.04
N LEU A 44 -16.36 2.95 -8.03
CA LEU A 44 -15.20 3.85 -8.10
C LEU A 44 -15.63 5.31 -8.26
N LEU A 45 -16.68 5.59 -9.04
CA LEU A 45 -17.22 6.93 -9.25
C LEU A 45 -17.90 7.54 -8.02
N ARG A 46 -18.20 6.74 -6.98
CA ARG A 46 -18.72 7.21 -5.69
C ARG A 46 -17.64 7.68 -4.71
N ALA A 47 -16.38 7.63 -5.12
CA ALA A 47 -15.29 8.10 -4.26
C ALA A 47 -15.46 9.59 -3.95
N PRO A 48 -15.23 10.02 -2.68
CA PRO A 48 -15.34 11.42 -2.30
C PRO A 48 -14.30 12.28 -3.03
N ARG A 49 -14.62 13.56 -3.26
CA ARG A 49 -13.77 14.45 -4.06
C ARG A 49 -12.97 15.46 -3.23
N ASP A 50 -13.53 15.99 -2.16
CA ASP A 50 -12.92 17.10 -1.42
C ASP A 50 -12.30 16.67 -0.10
N VAL A 51 -12.95 15.74 0.60
CA VAL A 51 -12.44 15.15 1.84
C VAL A 51 -12.58 13.64 1.75
N GLY A 52 -11.45 12.95 1.76
CA GLY A 52 -11.36 11.50 1.77
C GLY A 52 -10.78 10.97 3.08
N THR A 53 -10.33 9.71 3.05
CA THR A 53 -9.74 9.05 4.21
C THR A 53 -8.50 8.27 3.80
N LEU A 54 -7.42 8.36 4.58
CA LEU A 54 -6.27 7.46 4.49
C LEU A 54 -6.67 6.11 5.10
N THR A 55 -6.68 5.06 4.32
CA THR A 55 -7.16 3.74 4.77
C THR A 55 -6.05 2.76 5.09
N LEU A 56 -4.85 2.96 4.49
CA LEU A 56 -3.72 2.05 4.67
C LEU A 56 -2.41 2.79 4.37
N VAL A 57 -1.40 2.54 5.20
CA VAL A 57 -0.01 2.96 4.98
C VAL A 57 0.86 1.72 4.86
N VAL A 58 1.69 1.66 3.82
CA VAL A 58 2.57 0.52 3.55
C VAL A 58 3.98 0.99 3.25
N ARG A 59 4.94 0.50 3.99
CA ARG A 59 6.36 0.71 3.76
C ARG A 59 6.97 -0.47 3.01
N ARG A 60 7.97 -0.22 2.19
CA ARG A 60 8.74 -1.22 1.43
C ARG A 60 10.19 -1.22 1.95
N PRO A 61 10.47 -1.88 3.08
CA PRO A 61 11.79 -1.82 3.72
C PRO A 61 12.88 -2.51 2.89
N ALA A 62 12.51 -3.48 2.06
CA ALA A 62 13.43 -4.15 1.14
C ALA A 62 12.73 -4.59 -0.16
N PRO A 63 13.48 -4.95 -1.23
CA PRO A 63 12.91 -5.47 -2.45
C PRO A 63 12.02 -6.70 -2.22
N GLY A 64 10.74 -6.58 -2.55
CA GLY A 64 9.76 -7.67 -2.34
C GLY A 64 9.01 -7.58 -1.02
N GLU A 65 9.53 -6.92 -0.03
CA GLU A 65 8.91 -6.79 1.30
C GLU A 65 7.82 -5.71 1.34
N ARG A 66 6.85 -5.90 2.24
CA ARG A 66 5.74 -4.99 2.50
C ARG A 66 5.44 -5.02 3.99
N GLU A 67 5.43 -3.85 4.61
CA GLU A 67 5.11 -3.67 6.00
C GLU A 67 3.94 -2.70 6.12
N VAL A 68 2.86 -3.14 6.75
CA VAL A 68 1.70 -2.31 7.06
C VAL A 68 2.00 -1.54 8.32
N LEU A 69 1.77 -0.24 8.30
CA LEU A 69 2.05 0.66 9.41
C LEU A 69 0.76 1.18 10.02
N ASP A 70 0.70 1.22 11.35
CA ASP A 70 -0.34 1.94 12.11
C ASP A 70 -0.09 3.46 12.10
N GLU A 71 1.15 3.88 11.89
CA GLU A 71 1.58 5.26 11.70
C GLU A 71 2.78 5.30 10.76
N GLY A 72 2.75 6.20 9.78
CA GLY A 72 3.88 6.53 8.91
C GLY A 72 4.38 7.94 9.16
N GLU A 73 5.69 8.16 9.02
CA GLU A 73 6.31 9.48 9.01
C GLU A 73 6.66 9.85 7.57
N LEU A 74 6.15 10.99 7.11
CA LEU A 74 6.47 11.57 5.81
C LEU A 74 7.54 12.65 5.98
N ASP A 75 8.65 12.53 5.25
CA ASP A 75 9.81 13.41 5.31
C ASP A 75 10.13 13.99 3.92
N LEU A 76 10.62 15.22 3.88
CA LEU A 76 10.93 15.94 2.63
C LEU A 76 12.00 15.23 1.78
N ALA A 77 13.00 14.64 2.43
CA ALA A 77 14.13 13.99 1.75
C ALA A 77 13.91 12.48 1.56
N LEU A 78 13.23 11.82 2.50
CA LEU A 78 13.10 10.36 2.51
C LEU A 78 11.76 9.86 1.95
N GLY A 79 10.77 10.73 1.80
CA GLY A 79 9.39 10.31 1.49
C GLY A 79 8.75 9.64 2.70
N LEU A 80 8.28 8.40 2.57
CA LEU A 80 7.86 7.59 3.72
C LEU A 80 9.12 7.02 4.40
N VAL A 81 9.35 7.41 5.65
CA VAL A 81 10.54 6.99 6.41
C VAL A 81 10.62 5.46 6.50
N GLY A 82 11.79 4.92 6.17
CA GLY A 82 12.06 3.49 6.11
C GLY A 82 11.55 2.78 4.84
N ASP A 83 11.00 3.52 3.87
CA ASP A 83 10.78 3.00 2.51
C ASP A 83 12.07 3.11 1.68
N THR A 84 12.31 2.16 0.80
CA THR A 84 13.52 2.12 -0.06
C THR A 84 13.51 3.14 -1.21
N TRP A 85 12.54 4.07 -1.28
CA TRP A 85 12.50 5.02 -2.40
C TRP A 85 13.78 5.84 -2.51
N SER A 86 14.26 6.39 -1.39
CA SER A 86 15.47 7.23 -1.35
C SER A 86 16.76 6.51 -1.75
N GLU A 87 16.76 5.18 -1.65
CA GLU A 87 17.90 4.33 -2.01
C GLU A 87 17.84 3.84 -3.47
N ARG A 88 16.68 4.02 -4.12
CA ARG A 88 16.47 3.54 -5.49
C ARG A 88 16.86 4.62 -6.50
N GLY A 89 17.87 4.34 -7.29
CA GLY A 89 18.23 5.16 -8.43
C GLY A 89 17.15 5.18 -9.52
N SER A 90 17.22 6.19 -10.37
CA SER A 90 16.37 6.34 -11.55
C SER A 90 17.21 6.71 -12.76
N SER A 91 17.02 5.98 -13.86
CA SER A 91 17.60 6.35 -15.16
C SER A 91 17.02 7.64 -15.75
N ARG A 92 16.00 8.22 -15.08
CA ARG A 92 15.32 9.46 -15.51
C ARG A 92 15.81 10.70 -14.77
N THR A 93 16.72 10.54 -13.81
CA THR A 93 17.38 11.64 -13.10
C THR A 93 18.80 11.80 -13.63
N PRO A 94 19.30 13.05 -13.83
CA PRO A 94 20.61 13.30 -14.38
C PRO A 94 21.76 12.71 -13.56
N ASP A 95 21.59 12.67 -12.25
CA ASP A 95 22.54 12.15 -11.27
C ASP A 95 22.36 10.65 -10.94
N GLY A 96 21.35 10.02 -11.56
CA GLY A 96 20.99 8.63 -11.26
C GLY A 96 20.34 8.42 -9.89
N GLY A 97 20.07 9.49 -9.13
CA GLY A 97 19.41 9.45 -7.83
C GLY A 97 17.92 9.14 -7.91
N PRO A 98 17.21 9.10 -6.76
CA PRO A 98 15.78 8.88 -6.71
C PRO A 98 15.01 10.01 -7.40
N HIS A 99 13.94 9.67 -8.13
CA HIS A 99 13.17 10.67 -8.89
C HIS A 99 12.22 11.44 -7.95
N PRO A 100 12.37 12.77 -7.74
CA PRO A 100 11.60 13.53 -6.76
C PRO A 100 10.09 13.42 -6.97
N ASP A 101 9.62 13.49 -8.23
CA ASP A 101 8.19 13.41 -8.56
C ASP A 101 7.60 11.99 -8.42
N ARG A 102 8.38 11.02 -7.95
CA ARG A 102 7.97 9.64 -7.68
C ARG A 102 8.29 9.22 -6.26
N GLN A 103 8.38 10.19 -5.37
CA GLN A 103 8.74 10.00 -3.97
C GLN A 103 7.71 9.12 -3.25
N LEU A 104 6.44 9.39 -3.49
CA LEU A 104 5.32 8.62 -2.97
C LEU A 104 4.47 8.09 -4.12
N THR A 105 3.88 6.91 -3.91
CA THR A 105 2.83 6.36 -4.74
C THR A 105 1.56 6.21 -3.93
N VAL A 106 0.44 6.69 -4.50
CA VAL A 106 -0.87 6.71 -3.86
C VAL A 106 -1.85 5.94 -4.74
N MET A 107 -2.63 5.02 -4.16
CA MET A 107 -3.62 4.23 -4.89
C MET A 107 -5.01 4.35 -4.25
N SER A 108 -6.07 4.21 -5.08
CA SER A 108 -7.44 4.15 -4.59
C SER A 108 -7.65 2.94 -3.69
N ALA A 109 -8.14 3.18 -2.47
CA ALA A 109 -8.49 2.14 -1.52
C ALA A 109 -9.58 1.21 -2.08
N ARG A 110 -10.59 1.76 -2.76
CA ARG A 110 -11.67 0.98 -3.41
C ARG A 110 -11.12 0.04 -4.46
N MET A 111 -10.22 0.55 -5.32
CA MET A 111 -9.65 -0.26 -6.39
C MET A 111 -8.78 -1.40 -5.84
N VAL A 112 -7.90 -1.11 -4.87
CA VAL A 112 -7.05 -2.16 -4.29
C VAL A 112 -7.85 -3.19 -3.52
N GLU A 113 -8.87 -2.77 -2.76
CA GLU A 113 -9.76 -3.70 -2.04
C GLU A 113 -10.44 -4.68 -2.99
N PHE A 114 -10.99 -4.15 -4.09
CA PHE A 114 -11.64 -4.96 -5.11
C PHE A 114 -10.68 -5.95 -5.78
N LEU A 115 -9.47 -5.49 -6.17
CA LEU A 115 -8.46 -6.35 -6.81
C LEU A 115 -7.88 -7.40 -5.86
N ALA A 116 -7.65 -7.02 -4.61
CA ALA A 116 -7.01 -7.88 -3.63
C ALA A 116 -7.91 -9.05 -3.20
N GLY A 117 -9.22 -8.84 -3.15
CA GLY A 117 -10.17 -9.85 -2.67
C GLY A 117 -10.01 -10.19 -1.19
N GLY A 118 -9.30 -9.32 -0.42
CA GLY A 118 -9.10 -9.46 1.01
C GLY A 118 -7.96 -8.60 1.55
N PRO A 119 -8.00 -8.26 2.86
CA PRO A 119 -7.10 -7.26 3.46
C PRO A 119 -5.62 -7.64 3.38
N ALA A 120 -5.27 -8.92 3.54
CA ALA A 120 -3.89 -9.39 3.52
C ALA A 120 -3.17 -9.16 2.17
N ARG A 121 -3.92 -9.01 1.09
CA ARG A 121 -3.36 -8.83 -0.26
C ARG A 121 -3.28 -7.36 -0.71
N ARG A 122 -3.94 -6.43 -0.01
CA ARG A 122 -3.89 -4.99 -0.36
C ARG A 122 -2.46 -4.43 -0.45
N PRO A 123 -1.54 -4.74 0.49
CA PRO A 123 -0.17 -4.24 0.42
C PRO A 123 0.61 -4.69 -0.82
N LEU A 124 0.16 -5.77 -1.47
CA LEU A 124 0.81 -6.31 -2.67
C LEU A 124 0.73 -5.36 -3.87
N ALA A 125 -0.18 -4.38 -3.90
CA ALA A 125 -0.20 -3.36 -4.95
C ALA A 125 1.11 -2.56 -4.98
N GLY A 126 1.75 -2.39 -3.82
CA GLY A 126 3.11 -1.85 -3.71
C GLY A 126 3.16 -0.34 -3.62
N ASP A 127 2.03 0.30 -3.41
CA ASP A 127 1.92 1.73 -3.13
C ASP A 127 2.14 2.00 -1.63
N GLN A 128 2.55 3.23 -1.28
CA GLN A 128 2.77 3.60 0.11
C GLN A 128 1.49 4.06 0.82
N LEU A 129 0.62 4.80 0.13
CA LEU A 129 -0.60 5.36 0.69
C LEU A 129 -1.83 4.88 -0.08
N TYR A 130 -2.90 4.54 0.63
CA TYR A 130 -4.16 4.12 0.02
C TYR A 130 -5.28 5.00 0.52
N LEU A 131 -5.96 5.69 -0.40
CA LEU A 131 -6.96 6.69 -0.07
C LEU A 131 -8.35 6.27 -0.57
N ASP A 132 -9.35 6.41 0.28
CA ASP A 132 -10.73 6.50 -0.18
C ASP A 132 -11.01 7.94 -0.62
N LEU A 133 -10.64 8.24 -1.85
CA LEU A 133 -10.72 9.54 -2.50
C LEU A 133 -10.75 9.35 -4.02
N ASP A 134 -11.42 10.23 -4.74
CA ASP A 134 -11.34 10.31 -6.19
C ASP A 134 -9.95 10.83 -6.61
N LEU A 135 -9.12 9.94 -7.15
CA LEU A 135 -7.75 10.24 -7.60
C LEU A 135 -7.68 10.71 -9.06
N SER A 136 -8.80 10.85 -9.74
CA SER A 136 -8.87 11.19 -11.17
C SER A 136 -8.08 12.46 -11.52
N HIS A 137 -7.68 12.57 -12.78
CA HIS A 137 -7.04 13.80 -13.29
C HIS A 137 -7.95 15.02 -13.17
N ASP A 138 -9.28 14.83 -13.27
CA ASP A 138 -10.27 15.88 -13.12
C ASP A 138 -10.34 16.40 -11.69
N ASN A 139 -10.25 15.50 -10.70
CA ASN A 139 -10.30 15.88 -9.28
C ASN A 139 -8.97 16.40 -8.75
N LEU A 140 -7.86 15.77 -9.13
CA LEU A 140 -6.52 16.06 -8.63
C LEU A 140 -5.54 16.39 -9.77
N PRO A 141 -5.65 17.53 -10.44
CA PRO A 141 -4.62 17.95 -11.39
C PRO A 141 -3.23 18.01 -10.71
N ALA A 142 -2.16 17.94 -11.49
CA ALA A 142 -0.80 18.11 -10.97
C ALA A 142 -0.68 19.43 -10.21
N GLY A 143 -0.01 19.43 -9.06
CA GLY A 143 0.06 20.55 -8.13
C GLY A 143 -1.04 20.57 -7.06
N SER A 144 -2.09 19.75 -7.18
CA SER A 144 -3.06 19.57 -6.10
C SER A 144 -2.37 19.08 -4.82
N ARG A 145 -2.82 19.56 -3.67
CA ARG A 145 -2.28 19.19 -2.35
C ARG A 145 -3.27 18.37 -1.57
N LEU A 146 -2.76 17.36 -0.90
CA LEU A 146 -3.50 16.49 0.01
C LEU A 146 -2.96 16.70 1.42
N THR A 147 -3.79 17.27 2.30
CA THR A 147 -3.47 17.52 3.71
C THR A 147 -4.06 16.39 4.55
N PHE A 148 -3.24 15.75 5.38
CA PHE A 148 -3.64 14.67 6.27
C PHE A 148 -3.94 15.20 7.68
N GLY A 149 -4.96 14.65 8.34
CA GLY A 149 -5.34 14.98 9.71
C GLY A 149 -6.20 16.24 9.82
N GLU A 150 -6.63 16.55 11.07
CA GLU A 150 -7.49 17.70 11.38
C GLU A 150 -6.69 18.85 12.02
N PRO A 151 -7.09 20.14 11.76
CA PRO A 151 -6.57 21.27 12.49
C PRO A 151 -6.89 21.19 14.00
N PRO A 152 -6.02 21.73 14.92
CA PRO A 152 -4.80 22.47 14.66
C PRO A 152 -3.55 21.59 14.45
N GLY A 153 -3.66 20.29 14.48
CA GLY A 153 -2.57 19.33 14.32
C GLY A 153 -2.51 18.75 12.90
N CYS A 154 -2.79 19.55 11.86
CA CYS A 154 -2.64 19.09 10.48
C CYS A 154 -1.32 18.36 10.31
N GLY A 155 -1.41 17.11 9.88
CA GLY A 155 -0.28 16.25 9.62
C GLY A 155 0.51 16.69 8.38
N ALA A 156 1.07 15.73 7.70
CA ALA A 156 1.82 15.95 6.48
C ALA A 156 0.95 16.52 5.34
N VAL A 157 1.60 17.19 4.40
CA VAL A 157 1.01 17.57 3.11
C VAL A 157 1.84 16.96 1.99
N ILE A 158 1.15 16.31 1.05
CA ILE A 158 1.76 15.85 -0.21
C ILE A 158 1.20 16.62 -1.38
N GLU A 159 2.02 16.78 -2.43
CA GLU A 159 1.64 17.44 -3.67
C GLU A 159 1.65 16.41 -4.81
N VAL A 160 0.56 16.36 -5.55
CA VAL A 160 0.39 15.47 -6.71
C VAL A 160 1.36 15.87 -7.81
N SER A 161 2.19 14.95 -8.28
CA SER A 161 3.13 15.20 -9.36
C SER A 161 2.53 14.89 -10.73
N GLU A 162 3.13 15.46 -11.78
CA GLU A 162 2.73 15.19 -13.16
C GLU A 162 3.19 13.80 -13.64
N ALA A 163 4.19 13.21 -12.98
CA ALA A 163 4.75 11.93 -13.36
C ALA A 163 3.69 10.81 -13.36
N PRO A 164 3.47 10.10 -14.47
CA PRO A 164 2.45 9.06 -14.52
C PRO A 164 2.83 7.88 -13.65
N HIS A 165 1.85 7.33 -12.93
CA HIS A 165 1.97 6.07 -12.22
C HIS A 165 1.26 4.97 -13.01
N THR A 166 2.04 4.05 -13.57
CA THR A 166 1.54 2.97 -14.43
C THR A 166 1.81 1.60 -13.80
N GLY A 167 0.98 0.62 -14.13
CA GLY A 167 1.21 -0.75 -13.71
C GLY A 167 2.49 -1.34 -14.32
N CYS A 168 3.07 -2.32 -13.63
CA CYS A 168 4.28 -3.01 -14.04
C CYS A 168 4.08 -4.54 -14.05
N ALA A 169 5.09 -5.29 -14.47
CA ALA A 169 5.03 -6.76 -14.50
C ALA A 169 4.65 -7.37 -13.14
N LYS A 170 5.13 -6.80 -12.03
CA LYS A 170 4.74 -7.24 -10.67
C LYS A 170 3.26 -7.04 -10.38
N PHE A 171 2.62 -6.04 -10.98
CA PHE A 171 1.18 -5.84 -10.83
C PHE A 171 0.40 -6.92 -11.59
N VAL A 172 0.87 -7.31 -12.77
CA VAL A 172 0.30 -8.44 -13.52
C VAL A 172 0.40 -9.74 -12.74
N GLU A 173 1.57 -10.03 -12.18
CA GLU A 173 1.80 -11.23 -11.37
C GLU A 173 0.81 -11.33 -10.19
N ARG A 174 0.47 -10.22 -9.56
CA ARG A 174 -0.34 -10.16 -8.35
C ARG A 174 -1.84 -10.06 -8.59
N PHE A 175 -2.25 -9.35 -9.63
CA PHE A 175 -3.66 -9.02 -9.88
C PHE A 175 -4.16 -9.41 -11.28
N GLY A 176 -3.29 -9.97 -12.12
CA GLY A 176 -3.64 -10.46 -13.43
C GLY A 176 -3.51 -9.44 -14.56
N ALA A 177 -3.47 -9.97 -15.78
CA ALA A 177 -3.31 -9.17 -16.99
C ALA A 177 -4.53 -8.28 -17.27
N GLU A 178 -5.74 -8.76 -16.94
CA GLU A 178 -6.98 -8.00 -17.15
C GLU A 178 -7.03 -6.76 -16.25
N ALA A 179 -6.69 -6.90 -14.96
CA ALA A 179 -6.57 -5.77 -14.04
C ALA A 179 -5.53 -4.75 -14.56
N MET A 180 -4.40 -5.23 -15.09
CA MET A 180 -3.37 -4.37 -15.67
C MET A 180 -3.88 -3.60 -16.89
N ARG A 181 -4.57 -4.25 -17.81
CA ARG A 181 -5.17 -3.60 -18.99
C ARG A 181 -6.24 -2.59 -18.58
N PHE A 182 -7.06 -2.94 -17.60
CA PHE A 182 -8.12 -2.07 -17.09
C PHE A 182 -7.56 -0.78 -16.47
N VAL A 183 -6.63 -0.88 -15.51
CA VAL A 183 -6.09 0.31 -14.83
C VAL A 183 -5.27 1.22 -15.76
N ASN A 184 -4.67 0.67 -16.82
CA ASN A 184 -3.91 1.42 -17.82
C ASN A 184 -4.73 1.75 -19.09
N GLY A 185 -5.96 1.30 -19.16
CA GLY A 185 -6.84 1.46 -20.32
C GLY A 185 -7.58 2.80 -20.37
N PRO A 186 -8.49 2.96 -21.36
CA PRO A 186 -9.20 4.22 -21.57
C PRO A 186 -10.05 4.68 -20.37
N VAL A 187 -10.58 3.76 -19.60
CA VAL A 187 -11.34 4.05 -18.36
C VAL A 187 -10.40 4.32 -17.20
N GLY A 188 -9.39 3.46 -17.04
CA GLY A 188 -8.54 3.50 -15.84
C GLY A 188 -7.55 4.66 -15.81
N ARG A 189 -7.02 5.11 -16.94
CA ARG A 189 -6.05 6.22 -16.98
C ARG A 189 -6.63 7.55 -16.51
N PRO A 190 -7.78 8.04 -17.03
CA PRO A 190 -8.38 9.28 -16.56
C PRO A 190 -8.72 9.24 -15.06
N MET A 191 -9.17 8.09 -14.57
CA MET A 191 -9.50 7.86 -13.17
C MET A 191 -8.27 7.56 -12.29
N ARG A 192 -7.09 7.46 -12.87
CA ARG A 192 -5.85 7.05 -12.18
C ARG A 192 -6.02 5.78 -11.34
N LEU A 193 -6.67 4.76 -11.88
CA LEU A 193 -6.97 3.53 -11.14
C LEU A 193 -5.72 2.75 -10.70
N ARG A 194 -4.57 2.94 -11.39
CA ARG A 194 -3.29 2.43 -10.90
C ARG A 194 -2.70 3.30 -9.80
N GLY A 195 -3.23 4.49 -9.62
CA GLY A 195 -2.75 5.46 -8.65
C GLY A 195 -2.06 6.67 -9.28
N LEU A 196 -1.49 7.49 -8.42
CA LEU A 196 -0.72 8.68 -8.77
C LEU A 196 0.62 8.71 -8.04
N ASN A 197 1.53 9.55 -8.53
CA ASN A 197 2.76 9.88 -7.82
C ASN A 197 2.60 11.22 -7.10
N ALA A 198 3.30 11.39 -5.99
CA ALA A 198 3.31 12.60 -5.20
C ALA A 198 4.68 12.82 -4.54
N ARG A 199 4.88 14.03 -4.00
CA ARG A 199 6.03 14.38 -3.16
C ARG A 199 5.56 15.01 -1.85
N VAL A 200 6.34 14.88 -0.81
CA VAL A 200 6.10 15.54 0.48
C VAL A 200 6.44 17.03 0.33
N VAL A 201 5.53 17.91 0.75
CA VAL A 201 5.75 19.37 0.77
C VAL A 201 5.66 19.93 2.19
N VAL A 202 4.99 19.24 3.12
CA VAL A 202 5.05 19.49 4.54
C VAL A 202 5.27 18.13 5.23
N PRO A 203 6.35 17.95 5.99
CA PRO A 203 6.61 16.70 6.69
C PRO A 203 5.66 16.52 7.87
N GLY A 204 5.43 15.27 8.28
CA GLY A 204 4.57 14.98 9.42
C GLY A 204 4.17 13.52 9.48
N ARG A 205 3.34 13.18 10.45
CA ARG A 205 2.85 11.83 10.67
C ARG A 205 1.48 11.64 10.03
N VAL A 206 1.23 10.43 9.54
CA VAL A 206 -0.02 10.03 8.92
C VAL A 206 -0.46 8.67 9.48
N ARG A 207 -1.76 8.48 9.70
CA ARG A 207 -2.33 7.24 10.25
C ARG A 207 -3.52 6.78 9.44
N PRO A 208 -3.74 5.47 9.28
CA PRO A 208 -5.03 4.97 8.81
C PRO A 208 -6.18 5.55 9.65
N GLY A 209 -7.19 6.09 8.99
CA GLY A 209 -8.30 6.83 9.61
C GLY A 209 -8.18 8.34 9.50
N ASP A 210 -7.01 8.89 9.21
CA ASP A 210 -6.85 10.34 9.03
C ASP A 210 -7.74 10.85 7.88
N PRO A 211 -8.46 11.95 8.07
CA PRO A 211 -9.12 12.66 6.99
C PRO A 211 -8.05 13.24 6.04
N VAL A 212 -8.37 13.26 4.76
CA VAL A 212 -7.50 13.79 3.70
C VAL A 212 -8.25 14.89 2.97
N THR A 213 -7.83 16.13 3.17
CA THR A 213 -8.46 17.31 2.55
C THR A 213 -7.71 17.70 1.27
N VAL A 214 -8.47 17.97 0.20
CA VAL A 214 -7.95 18.38 -1.11
C VAL A 214 -7.89 19.90 -1.21
N THR A 215 -6.75 20.43 -1.70
CA THR A 215 -6.59 21.81 -2.19
C THR A 215 -6.07 21.75 -3.62
N ARG A 216 -6.79 22.38 -4.56
CA ARG A 216 -6.46 22.41 -6.00
C ARG A 216 -5.76 23.72 -6.37
#